data_b6457af70f5f32461411e8266c0f50ad
#
_entry.id   b6457af70f5f32461411e8266c0f50ad
#
_cell.length_a   1.000
_cell.length_b   1.000
_cell.length_c   1.000
_cell.angle_alpha   90.00
_cell.angle_beta   90.00
_cell.angle_gamma   90.00
#
_symmetry.space_group_name_H-M   'P 1'
#
loop_
_entity.id
_entity.type
_entity.pdbx_description
1 polymer ?
#
loop_
_entity_poly.entity_id
_entity_poly.type
_entity_poly.pdbx_seq_one_letter_code
_entity_poly.pdbx_strand_id
1 'polypeptide(L)'
;MFSQFTFQDLGALGEFVGALGVVTSLIYLARQMSQNTFSVRAASFNSMTENSIRLLEPSFKDGDFADFLHRAEQDPSSLSPNEMVRWDAYMTAVYRHFGNLVYQYRVGVLDEQMWQSYRLTLKEHLRALSWQTWFNQNRESFSASLADLVGEAT
;
A
#
# COMPACT_ATOMS: atom_id res chain seq x y z
N MET A 1 42.46 56.80 0.22
CA MET A 1 42.04 56.36 1.55
C MET A 1 41.58 54.91 1.42
N PHE A 2 42.55 53.95 1.51
CA PHE A 2 42.22 52.52 1.41
C PHE A 2 41.81 52.06 2.80
N SER A 3 40.52 51.69 2.92
CA SER A 3 40.00 51.03 4.13
C SER A 3 40.81 49.74 4.34
N GLN A 4 41.52 49.66 5.47
CA GLN A 4 42.27 48.45 5.82
C GLN A 4 41.27 47.35 6.18
N PHE A 5 41.15 46.35 5.36
CA PHE A 5 40.44 45.12 5.70
C PHE A 5 41.08 44.52 6.96
N THR A 6 40.27 44.37 7.98
CA THR A 6 40.72 43.80 9.25
C THR A 6 40.50 42.27 9.27
N PHE A 7 41.22 41.56 10.12
CA PHE A 7 41.02 40.13 10.35
C PHE A 7 39.57 39.84 10.82
N GLN A 8 38.93 40.81 11.42
CA GLN A 8 37.57 40.75 11.88
C GLN A 8 36.58 40.76 10.72
N ASP A 9 36.84 41.53 9.65
CA ASP A 9 36.04 41.58 8.44
C ASP A 9 36.15 40.26 7.64
N LEU A 10 37.32 39.63 7.61
CA LEU A 10 37.55 38.32 7.04
C LEU A 10 36.80 37.21 7.80
N GLY A 11 36.75 37.31 9.14
CA GLY A 11 35.99 36.40 9.98
C GLY A 11 34.50 36.48 9.71
N ALA A 12 33.94 37.68 9.65
CA ALA A 12 32.53 37.92 9.34
C ALA A 12 32.13 37.42 7.96
N LEU A 13 32.97 37.61 6.94
CA LEU A 13 32.77 37.05 5.60
C LEU A 13 32.80 35.51 5.60
N GLY A 14 33.73 34.93 6.35
CA GLY A 14 33.82 33.46 6.50
C GLY A 14 32.54 32.86 7.16
N GLU A 15 32.06 33.50 8.20
CA GLU A 15 30.80 33.10 8.86
C GLU A 15 29.59 33.23 7.93
N PHE A 16 29.48 34.32 7.18
CA PHE A 16 28.40 34.51 6.21
C PHE A 16 28.43 33.50 5.08
N VAL A 17 29.57 33.23 4.48
CA VAL A 17 29.73 32.20 3.44
C VAL A 17 29.43 30.79 4.01
N GLY A 18 29.92 30.53 5.21
CA GLY A 18 29.62 29.27 5.92
C GLY A 18 28.13 29.07 6.17
N ALA A 19 27.45 30.12 6.63
CA ALA A 19 26.00 30.09 6.86
C ALA A 19 25.21 29.86 5.54
N LEU A 20 25.59 30.51 4.44
CA LEU A 20 25.00 30.27 3.12
C LEU A 20 25.25 28.82 2.63
N GLY A 21 26.44 28.29 2.86
CA GLY A 21 26.75 26.90 2.53
C GLY A 21 25.86 25.90 3.28
N VAL A 22 25.63 26.12 4.57
CA VAL A 22 24.74 25.29 5.39
C VAL A 22 23.29 25.36 4.87
N VAL A 23 22.77 26.57 4.66
CA VAL A 23 21.39 26.75 4.14
C VAL A 23 21.22 26.07 2.78
N THR A 24 22.17 26.24 1.89
CA THR A 24 22.12 25.61 0.56
C THR A 24 22.13 24.09 0.66
N SER A 25 22.96 23.53 1.56
CA SER A 25 23.03 22.10 1.82
C SER A 25 21.72 21.55 2.40
N LEU A 26 21.07 22.28 3.31
CA LEU A 26 19.79 21.91 3.88
C LEU A 26 18.67 21.90 2.81
N ILE A 27 18.63 22.90 1.92
CA ILE A 27 17.68 22.97 0.81
C ILE A 27 17.91 21.80 -0.16
N TYR A 28 19.16 21.48 -0.47
CA TYR A 28 19.49 20.33 -1.30
C TYR A 28 19.03 19.02 -0.69
N LEU A 29 19.32 18.80 0.59
CA LEU A 29 18.90 17.61 1.32
C LEU A 29 17.37 17.49 1.40
N ALA A 30 16.67 18.59 1.65
CA ALA A 30 15.20 18.61 1.68
C ALA A 30 14.59 18.19 0.32
N ARG A 31 15.17 18.69 -0.79
CA ARG A 31 14.76 18.29 -2.14
C ARG A 31 15.05 16.82 -2.42
N GLN A 32 16.21 16.34 -2.04
CA GLN A 32 16.58 14.93 -2.21
C GLN A 32 15.67 14.00 -1.42
N MET A 33 15.33 14.36 -0.18
CA MET A 33 14.36 13.61 0.63
C MET A 33 12.98 13.58 -0.01
N SER A 34 12.50 14.70 -0.54
CA SER A 34 11.22 14.77 -1.25
C SER A 34 11.19 13.88 -2.50
N GLN A 35 12.25 13.93 -3.31
CA GLN A 35 12.39 13.07 -4.49
C GLN A 35 12.44 11.58 -4.13
N ASN A 36 13.19 11.24 -3.08
CA ASN A 36 13.25 9.86 -2.59
C ASN A 36 11.88 9.36 -2.12
N THR A 37 11.16 10.17 -1.36
CA THR A 37 9.80 9.84 -0.90
C THR A 37 8.85 9.61 -2.08
N PHE A 38 8.91 10.46 -3.11
CA PHE A 38 8.11 10.28 -4.33
C PHE A 38 8.45 8.97 -5.05
N SER A 39 9.74 8.67 -5.22
CA SER A 39 10.19 7.43 -5.86
C SER A 39 9.75 6.18 -5.10
N VAL A 40 9.82 6.21 -3.77
CA VAL A 40 9.34 5.11 -2.91
C VAL A 40 7.83 4.91 -3.06
N ARG A 41 7.04 5.99 -3.07
CA ARG A 41 5.58 5.90 -3.28
C ARG A 41 5.24 5.32 -4.65
N ALA A 42 5.91 5.78 -5.71
CA ALA A 42 5.70 5.27 -7.06
C ALA A 42 6.05 3.78 -7.18
N ALA A 43 7.18 3.36 -6.61
CA ALA A 43 7.59 1.95 -6.58
C ALA A 43 6.59 1.09 -5.78
N SER A 44 6.11 1.57 -4.64
CA SER A 44 5.11 0.87 -3.83
C SER A 44 3.79 0.73 -4.58
N PHE A 45 3.34 1.77 -5.27
CA PHE A 45 2.13 1.71 -6.09
C PHE A 45 2.24 0.67 -7.22
N ASN A 46 3.36 0.65 -7.94
CA ASN A 46 3.61 -0.35 -8.98
C ASN A 46 3.58 -1.77 -8.39
N SER A 47 4.24 -1.99 -7.26
CA SER A 47 4.24 -3.29 -6.58
C SER A 47 2.84 -3.73 -6.14
N MET A 48 2.02 -2.81 -5.61
CA MET A 48 0.63 -3.09 -5.22
C MET A 48 -0.22 -3.46 -6.44
N THR A 49 -0.05 -2.73 -7.56
CA THR A 49 -0.74 -3.01 -8.82
C THR A 49 -0.34 -4.37 -9.39
N GLU A 50 0.95 -4.68 -9.43
CA GLU A 50 1.44 -6.00 -9.85
C GLU A 50 0.87 -7.13 -8.99
N ASN A 51 0.84 -6.95 -7.68
CA ASN A 51 0.27 -7.94 -6.76
C ASN A 51 -1.23 -8.14 -7.01
N SER A 52 -1.99 -7.06 -7.26
CA SER A 52 -3.40 -7.15 -7.63
C SER A 52 -3.59 -7.93 -8.93
N ILE A 53 -2.78 -7.63 -9.95
CA ILE A 53 -2.84 -8.33 -11.25
C ILE A 53 -2.52 -9.82 -11.07
N ARG A 54 -1.48 -10.17 -10.29
CA ARG A 54 -1.11 -11.57 -10.03
C ARG A 54 -2.23 -12.36 -9.33
N LEU A 55 -2.99 -11.73 -8.44
CA LEU A 55 -4.14 -12.35 -7.80
C LEU A 55 -5.28 -12.61 -8.78
N LEU A 56 -5.49 -11.69 -9.72
CA LEU A 56 -6.55 -11.79 -10.74
C LEU A 56 -6.15 -12.63 -11.95
N GLU A 57 -4.85 -12.81 -12.19
CA GLU A 57 -4.31 -13.46 -13.39
C GLU A 57 -4.91 -14.84 -13.65
N PRO A 58 -5.06 -15.75 -12.68
CA PRO A 58 -5.71 -17.03 -12.91
C PRO A 58 -7.14 -16.91 -13.43
N SER A 59 -7.88 -15.89 -12.97
CA SER A 59 -9.29 -15.71 -13.34
C SER A 59 -9.51 -15.32 -14.81
N PHE A 60 -8.53 -14.68 -15.46
CA PHE A 60 -8.66 -14.31 -16.88
C PHE A 60 -7.79 -15.16 -17.82
N LYS A 61 -6.87 -15.97 -17.28
CA LYS A 61 -6.03 -16.88 -18.08
C LYS A 61 -6.52 -18.33 -18.09
N ASP A 62 -7.28 -18.74 -17.09
CA ASP A 62 -7.74 -20.10 -16.89
C ASP A 62 -9.25 -20.13 -16.66
N GLY A 63 -10.00 -20.62 -17.66
CA GLY A 63 -11.44 -20.73 -17.59
C GLY A 63 -11.92 -21.65 -16.47
N ASP A 64 -11.22 -22.75 -16.23
CA ASP A 64 -11.56 -23.69 -15.14
C ASP A 64 -11.41 -23.02 -13.78
N PHE A 65 -10.41 -22.14 -13.64
CA PHE A 65 -10.26 -21.37 -12.42
C PHE A 65 -11.36 -20.32 -12.25
N ALA A 66 -11.76 -19.65 -13.33
CA ALA A 66 -12.85 -18.68 -13.29
C ALA A 66 -14.18 -19.35 -12.89
N ASP A 67 -14.49 -20.52 -13.48
CA ASP A 67 -15.68 -21.30 -13.15
C ASP A 67 -15.65 -21.81 -11.68
N PHE A 68 -14.48 -22.27 -11.23
CA PHE A 68 -14.28 -22.63 -9.83
C PHE A 68 -14.55 -21.45 -8.90
N LEU A 69 -13.98 -20.29 -9.18
CA LEU A 69 -14.12 -19.09 -8.37
C LEU A 69 -15.58 -18.63 -8.30
N HIS A 70 -16.28 -18.64 -9.45
CA HIS A 70 -17.69 -18.31 -9.52
C HIS A 70 -18.55 -19.25 -8.65
N ARG A 71 -18.32 -20.56 -8.69
CA ARG A 71 -19.02 -21.53 -7.82
C ARG A 71 -18.71 -21.32 -6.35
N ALA A 72 -17.42 -21.07 -6.03
CA ALA A 72 -16.97 -20.81 -4.66
C ALA A 72 -17.62 -19.57 -4.04
N GLU A 73 -17.80 -18.52 -4.86
CA GLU A 73 -18.49 -17.30 -4.40
C GLU A 73 -20.00 -17.51 -4.19
N GLN A 74 -20.65 -18.34 -5.00
CA GLN A 74 -22.08 -18.61 -4.89
C GLN A 74 -22.41 -19.55 -3.73
N ASP A 75 -21.68 -20.66 -3.63
CA ASP A 75 -21.90 -21.69 -2.62
C ASP A 75 -20.59 -22.45 -2.31
N PRO A 76 -19.83 -22.00 -1.30
CA PRO A 76 -18.62 -22.71 -0.88
C PRO A 76 -18.86 -24.16 -0.46
N SER A 77 -20.06 -24.51 -0.02
CA SER A 77 -20.38 -25.87 0.42
C SER A 77 -20.45 -26.88 -0.73
N SER A 78 -20.59 -26.40 -1.96
CA SER A 78 -20.57 -27.22 -3.17
C SER A 78 -19.18 -27.67 -3.63
N LEU A 79 -18.14 -27.10 -3.02
CA LEU A 79 -16.74 -27.36 -3.40
C LEU A 79 -16.29 -28.74 -2.93
N SER A 80 -15.53 -29.43 -3.78
CA SER A 80 -14.78 -30.62 -3.38
C SER A 80 -13.68 -30.26 -2.36
N PRO A 81 -13.16 -31.27 -1.61
CA PRO A 81 -12.09 -30.99 -0.63
C PRO A 81 -10.86 -30.30 -1.21
N ASN A 82 -10.45 -30.63 -2.46
CA ASN A 82 -9.33 -29.97 -3.12
C ASN A 82 -9.67 -28.54 -3.53
N GLU A 83 -10.89 -28.29 -3.99
CA GLU A 83 -11.35 -26.95 -4.31
C GLU A 83 -11.48 -26.06 -3.06
N MET A 84 -11.88 -26.64 -1.93
CA MET A 84 -11.91 -25.92 -0.65
C MET A 84 -10.50 -25.43 -0.25
N VAL A 85 -9.47 -26.26 -0.39
CA VAL A 85 -8.08 -25.84 -0.14
C VAL A 85 -7.66 -24.71 -1.08
N ARG A 86 -8.06 -24.75 -2.36
CA ARG A 86 -7.80 -23.67 -3.31
C ARG A 86 -8.54 -22.38 -2.93
N TRP A 87 -9.79 -22.51 -2.49
CA TRP A 87 -10.58 -21.38 -2.00
C TRP A 87 -9.94 -20.72 -0.79
N ASP A 88 -9.55 -21.50 0.21
CA ASP A 88 -8.87 -21.00 1.41
C ASP A 88 -7.55 -20.29 1.09
N ALA A 89 -6.76 -20.86 0.17
CA ALA A 89 -5.52 -20.25 -0.27
C ALA A 89 -5.76 -18.91 -1.01
N TYR A 90 -6.74 -18.88 -1.91
CA TYR A 90 -7.12 -17.69 -2.66
C TYR A 90 -7.61 -16.59 -1.71
N MET A 91 -8.55 -16.88 -0.84
CA MET A 91 -9.10 -15.93 0.13
C MET A 91 -8.02 -15.39 1.08
N THR A 92 -7.14 -16.27 1.55
CA THR A 92 -5.99 -15.87 2.36
C THR A 92 -5.11 -14.87 1.62
N ALA A 93 -4.79 -15.13 0.36
CA ALA A 93 -3.95 -14.24 -0.45
C ALA A 93 -4.63 -12.88 -0.68
N VAL A 94 -5.91 -12.88 -1.00
CA VAL A 94 -6.70 -11.65 -1.21
C VAL A 94 -6.79 -10.81 0.06
N TYR A 95 -7.16 -11.39 1.20
CA TYR A 95 -7.24 -10.62 2.44
C TYR A 95 -5.87 -10.15 2.95
N ARG A 96 -4.79 -10.91 2.71
CA ARG A 96 -3.42 -10.42 2.96
C ARG A 96 -3.05 -9.25 2.06
N HIS A 97 -3.51 -9.26 0.80
CA HIS A 97 -3.33 -8.13 -0.10
C HIS A 97 -4.05 -6.88 0.44
N PHE A 98 -5.32 -6.98 0.83
CA PHE A 98 -6.04 -5.85 1.45
C PHE A 98 -5.41 -5.40 2.77
N GLY A 99 -4.92 -6.32 3.59
CA GLY A 99 -4.17 -6.00 4.81
C GLY A 99 -2.90 -5.19 4.53
N ASN A 100 -2.17 -5.52 3.45
CA ASN A 100 -1.02 -4.73 3.00
C ASN A 100 -1.45 -3.32 2.54
N LEU A 101 -2.55 -3.19 1.81
CA LEU A 101 -3.07 -1.88 1.37
C LEU A 101 -3.45 -1.00 2.57
N VAL A 102 -4.13 -1.55 3.59
CA VAL A 102 -4.42 -0.86 4.86
C VAL A 102 -3.14 -0.36 5.52
N TYR A 103 -2.12 -1.21 5.58
CA TYR A 103 -0.82 -0.84 6.16
C TYR A 103 -0.16 0.29 5.38
N GLN A 104 -0.09 0.19 4.05
CA GLN A 104 0.52 1.20 3.17
C GLN A 104 -0.19 2.56 3.28
N TYR A 105 -1.51 2.55 3.40
CA TYR A 105 -2.28 3.76 3.66
C TYR A 105 -1.93 4.39 5.03
N ARG A 106 -1.89 3.58 6.09
CA ARG A 106 -1.58 4.05 7.46
C ARG A 106 -0.19 4.65 7.60
N VAL A 107 0.79 4.12 6.90
CA VAL A 107 2.17 4.67 6.90
C VAL A 107 2.36 5.82 5.90
N GLY A 108 1.29 6.27 5.23
CA GLY A 108 1.31 7.42 4.33
C GLY A 108 1.98 7.19 2.97
N VAL A 109 2.16 5.93 2.58
CA VAL A 109 2.69 5.55 1.25
C VAL A 109 1.57 5.60 0.22
N LEU A 110 0.39 5.07 0.54
CA LEU A 110 -0.80 5.12 -0.29
C LEU A 110 -1.57 6.41 0.00
N ASP A 111 -1.93 7.17 -1.02
CA ASP A 111 -2.73 8.39 -0.86
C ASP A 111 -4.22 8.10 -0.68
N GLU A 112 -4.97 9.10 -0.23
CA GLU A 112 -6.41 8.99 0.05
C GLU A 112 -7.22 8.55 -1.17
N GLN A 113 -6.94 9.09 -2.36
CA GLN A 113 -7.71 8.77 -3.56
C GLN A 113 -7.56 7.30 -3.95
N MET A 114 -6.33 6.80 -3.93
CA MET A 114 -6.03 5.39 -4.20
C MET A 114 -6.63 4.48 -3.13
N TRP A 115 -6.50 4.87 -1.86
CA TRP A 115 -7.09 4.13 -0.74
C TRP A 115 -8.59 3.96 -0.90
N GLN A 116 -9.31 5.03 -1.21
CA GLN A 116 -10.76 4.96 -1.41
C GLN A 116 -11.16 4.01 -2.55
N SER A 117 -10.38 3.95 -3.63
CA SER A 117 -10.61 3.01 -4.73
C SER A 117 -10.52 1.55 -4.25
N TYR A 118 -9.46 1.20 -3.51
CA TYR A 118 -9.30 -0.16 -2.97
C TYR A 118 -10.35 -0.51 -1.93
N ARG A 119 -10.73 0.46 -1.09
CA ARG A 119 -11.79 0.29 -0.11
C ARG A 119 -13.13 -0.01 -0.77
N LEU A 120 -13.47 0.68 -1.86
CA LEU A 120 -14.66 0.39 -2.64
C LEU A 120 -14.61 -1.01 -3.25
N THR A 121 -13.47 -1.42 -3.80
CA THR A 121 -13.29 -2.77 -4.33
C THR A 121 -13.54 -3.83 -3.26
N LEU A 122 -12.96 -3.68 -2.08
CA LEU A 122 -13.23 -4.61 -0.96
C LEU A 122 -14.71 -4.63 -0.60
N LYS A 123 -15.35 -3.47 -0.53
CA LYS A 123 -16.79 -3.36 -0.23
C LYS A 123 -17.65 -4.11 -1.26
N GLU A 124 -17.31 -4.04 -2.55
CA GLU A 124 -18.01 -4.80 -3.58
C GLU A 124 -17.86 -6.32 -3.38
N HIS A 125 -16.66 -6.80 -3.10
CA HIS A 125 -16.44 -8.22 -2.80
C HIS A 125 -17.21 -8.67 -1.55
N LEU A 126 -17.28 -7.85 -0.52
CA LEU A 126 -17.99 -8.15 0.73
C LEU A 126 -19.53 -8.18 0.58
N ARG A 127 -20.09 -7.86 -0.59
CA ARG A 127 -21.51 -8.11 -0.89
C ARG A 127 -21.82 -9.62 -0.98
N ALA A 128 -20.84 -10.42 -1.34
CA ALA A 128 -20.99 -11.87 -1.33
C ALA A 128 -20.85 -12.41 0.12
N LEU A 129 -21.86 -13.13 0.58
CA LEU A 129 -21.87 -13.71 1.92
C LEU A 129 -20.72 -14.68 2.16
N SER A 130 -20.26 -15.38 1.10
CA SER A 130 -19.12 -16.30 1.14
C SER A 130 -17.83 -15.61 1.59
N TRP A 131 -17.58 -14.39 1.14
CA TRP A 131 -16.42 -13.58 1.54
C TRP A 131 -16.49 -13.18 3.01
N GLN A 132 -17.66 -12.68 3.47
CA GLN A 132 -17.86 -12.30 4.85
C GLN A 132 -17.71 -13.51 5.79
N THR A 133 -18.36 -14.62 5.44
CA THR A 133 -18.33 -15.85 6.24
C THR A 133 -16.92 -16.38 6.38
N TRP A 134 -16.18 -16.46 5.25
CA TRP A 134 -14.80 -16.90 5.26
C TRP A 134 -13.91 -16.01 6.14
N PHE A 135 -14.01 -14.69 5.99
CA PHE A 135 -13.24 -13.76 6.81
C PHE A 135 -13.54 -13.93 8.30
N ASN A 136 -14.81 -14.01 8.68
CA ASN A 136 -15.20 -14.14 10.08
C ASN A 136 -14.66 -15.44 10.72
N GLN A 137 -14.59 -16.52 9.96
CA GLN A 137 -14.01 -17.80 10.42
C GLN A 137 -12.49 -17.73 10.60
N ASN A 138 -11.80 -16.85 9.84
CA ASN A 138 -10.36 -16.75 9.81
C ASN A 138 -9.83 -15.43 10.41
N ARG A 139 -10.67 -14.63 11.04
CA ARG A 139 -10.40 -13.26 11.49
C ARG A 139 -9.14 -13.14 12.33
N GLU A 140 -8.85 -14.09 13.20
CA GLU A 140 -7.70 -14.09 14.10
C GLU A 140 -6.35 -14.19 13.36
N SER A 141 -6.37 -14.63 12.11
CA SER A 141 -5.18 -14.71 11.25
C SER A 141 -4.77 -13.38 10.61
N PHE A 142 -5.56 -12.31 10.83
CA PHE A 142 -5.37 -11.01 10.21
C PHE A 142 -5.21 -9.88 11.24
N SER A 143 -4.69 -8.73 10.77
CA SER A 143 -4.50 -7.56 11.64
C SER A 143 -5.83 -6.96 12.08
N ALA A 144 -5.85 -6.38 13.28
CA ALA A 144 -7.00 -5.64 13.79
C ALA A 144 -7.47 -4.56 12.80
N SER A 145 -6.54 -3.88 12.15
CA SER A 145 -6.84 -2.83 11.16
C SER A 145 -7.60 -3.33 9.93
N LEU A 146 -7.31 -4.54 9.47
CA LEU A 146 -8.09 -5.15 8.39
C LEU A 146 -9.46 -5.59 8.90
N ALA A 147 -9.52 -6.11 10.11
CA ALA A 147 -10.77 -6.51 10.73
C ALA A 147 -11.73 -5.33 10.93
N ASP A 148 -11.20 -4.18 11.33
CA ASP A 148 -11.97 -2.93 11.45
C ASP A 148 -12.50 -2.49 10.08
N LEU A 149 -11.65 -2.51 9.05
CA LEU A 149 -12.03 -2.16 7.68
C LEU A 149 -13.15 -3.06 7.14
N VAL A 150 -13.05 -4.38 7.35
CA VAL A 150 -14.10 -5.33 6.93
C VAL A 150 -15.40 -5.05 7.69
N GLY A 151 -15.32 -4.78 9.00
CA GLY A 151 -16.51 -4.45 9.81
C GLY A 151 -17.19 -3.13 9.42
N GLU A 152 -16.44 -2.14 8.91
CA GLU A 152 -17.02 -0.89 8.38
C GLU A 152 -17.65 -1.06 6.98
N ALA A 153 -17.26 -2.08 6.25
CA ALA A 153 -17.68 -2.29 4.88
C ALA A 153 -18.91 -3.22 4.74
N THR A 154 -19.22 -3.99 5.79
CA THR A 154 -20.38 -4.88 5.92
C THR A 154 -21.54 -4.18 6.61
#